data_690039dc9202fa41715265762dfd6948
#
_entry.id   690039dc9202fa41715265762dfd6948
#
_cell.length_a   1.000
_cell.length_b   1.000
_cell.length_c   1.000
_cell.angle_alpha   90.00
_cell.angle_beta   90.00
_cell.angle_gamma   90.00
#
_symmetry.space_group_name_H-M   'P 1'
#
loop_
_entity.id
_entity.type
_entity.pdbx_description
1 polymer ?
#
loop_
_entity_poly.entity_id
_entity_poly.type
_entity_poly.pdbx_seq_one_letter_code
_entity_poly.pdbx_strand_id
1 'polypeptide(L)'
;MHARLELSSPAMTSSLNEVVNDTGRIGFCGPYVISAITGHPLSRVEELIQSARTSPAKGAIVRGTTTDDVRAALSAFGYQMTLLADYTNLERKERPSVWSWMQKPRNVWTHYLLAITKGKEGHWVLIKGVKLCDTFSQGKWQFVCDGPHKGAKILEIYEVRREL
;
A
#
# COMPACT_ATOMS: atom_id res chain seq x y z
N MET A 1 18.97 -42.31 -26.07
CA MET A 1 19.12 -41.60 -24.78
C MET A 1 18.70 -40.16 -24.99
N HIS A 2 17.50 -39.79 -24.61
CA HIS A 2 17.01 -38.42 -24.71
C HIS A 2 17.01 -37.82 -23.30
N ALA A 3 17.93 -36.89 -23.07
CA ALA A 3 17.98 -36.13 -21.83
C ALA A 3 16.82 -35.14 -21.84
N ARG A 4 15.88 -35.32 -20.92
CA ARG A 4 14.78 -34.40 -20.65
C ARG A 4 15.35 -33.27 -19.83
N LEU A 5 15.52 -32.11 -20.43
CA LEU A 5 15.78 -30.85 -19.70
C LEU A 5 14.54 -30.50 -18.91
N GLU A 6 14.57 -30.75 -17.62
CA GLU A 6 13.59 -30.19 -16.68
C GLU A 6 13.90 -28.71 -16.50
N LEU A 7 13.14 -27.87 -17.20
CA LEU A 7 13.05 -26.45 -16.91
C LEU A 7 12.26 -26.29 -15.61
N SER A 8 12.98 -26.25 -14.49
CA SER A 8 12.40 -25.81 -13.24
C SER A 8 12.07 -24.32 -13.36
N SER A 9 10.82 -24.00 -13.67
CA SER A 9 10.30 -22.65 -13.51
C SER A 9 10.46 -22.24 -12.04
N PRO A 10 11.12 -21.11 -11.73
CA PRO A 10 11.09 -20.60 -10.39
C PRO A 10 9.63 -20.32 -10.03
N ALA A 11 9.12 -21.02 -9.04
CA ALA A 11 7.85 -20.77 -8.45
C ALA A 11 7.87 -19.33 -7.90
N MET A 12 7.32 -18.40 -8.65
CA MET A 12 7.03 -17.05 -8.16
C MET A 12 5.85 -17.16 -7.18
N THR A 13 6.12 -17.67 -6.00
CA THR A 13 5.22 -17.48 -4.86
C THR A 13 5.30 -16.00 -4.47
N SER A 14 4.50 -15.17 -5.12
CA SER A 14 4.26 -13.83 -4.63
C SER A 14 3.39 -13.96 -3.37
N SER A 15 4.01 -14.35 -2.27
CA SER A 15 3.35 -14.31 -0.98
C SER A 15 2.97 -12.86 -0.68
N LEU A 16 1.67 -12.62 -0.48
CA LEU A 16 1.21 -11.33 0.01
C LEU A 16 1.69 -11.22 1.46
N ASN A 17 2.51 -10.21 1.75
CA ASN A 17 2.90 -9.94 3.13
C ASN A 17 1.70 -9.38 3.90
N GLU A 18 1.41 -9.96 5.03
CA GLU A 18 0.51 -9.34 6.02
C GLU A 18 1.30 -8.37 6.89
N VAL A 19 0.60 -7.39 7.47
CA VAL A 19 1.21 -6.43 8.38
C VAL A 19 1.63 -7.14 9.66
N VAL A 20 2.89 -6.99 10.05
CA VAL A 20 3.42 -7.44 11.33
C VAL A 20 3.33 -6.28 12.32
N ASN A 21 2.32 -6.31 13.19
CA ASN A 21 2.15 -5.31 14.24
C ASN A 21 2.83 -5.75 15.53
N ASP A 22 4.06 -5.32 15.71
CA ASP A 22 4.90 -5.55 16.89
C ASP A 22 4.87 -4.39 17.90
N THR A 23 3.98 -3.41 17.70
CA THR A 23 3.92 -2.20 18.54
C THR A 23 2.99 -2.31 19.74
N GLY A 24 2.13 -3.32 19.76
CA GLY A 24 1.12 -3.51 20.82
C GLY A 24 -0.02 -2.48 20.80
N ARG A 25 -0.12 -1.63 19.77
CA ARG A 25 -1.17 -0.62 19.60
C ARG A 25 -1.78 -0.65 18.21
N ILE A 26 -2.94 0.01 18.06
CA ILE A 26 -3.55 0.21 16.73
C ILE A 26 -2.63 1.13 15.92
N GLY A 27 -2.24 0.68 14.74
CA GLY A 27 -1.42 1.46 13.83
C GLY A 27 -2.24 2.39 12.93
N PHE A 28 -1.54 3.21 12.15
CA PHE A 28 -2.12 4.15 11.19
C PHE A 28 -1.91 3.68 9.75
N CYS A 29 -2.70 4.19 8.82
CA CYS A 29 -2.79 3.66 7.46
C CYS A 29 -1.46 3.70 6.68
N GLY A 30 -0.68 4.76 6.80
CA GLY A 30 0.62 4.87 6.12
C GLY A 30 1.60 3.76 6.52
N PRO A 31 1.93 3.61 7.81
CA PRO A 31 2.77 2.51 8.27
C PRO A 31 2.26 1.12 7.90
N TYR A 32 0.94 0.90 7.94
CA TYR A 32 0.33 -0.38 7.58
C TYR A 32 0.59 -0.77 6.13
N VAL A 33 0.32 0.13 5.18
CA VAL A 33 0.53 -0.17 3.76
C VAL A 33 2.01 -0.37 3.43
N ILE A 34 2.91 0.38 4.06
CA ILE A 34 4.36 0.20 3.89
C ILE A 34 4.79 -1.16 4.44
N SER A 35 4.33 -1.55 5.62
CA SER A 35 4.59 -2.88 6.21
C SER A 35 4.11 -4.00 5.28
N ALA A 36 2.89 -3.90 4.74
CA ALA A 36 2.33 -4.90 3.83
C ALA A 36 3.10 -5.01 2.50
N ILE A 37 3.66 -3.91 1.99
CA ILE A 37 4.48 -3.93 0.78
C ILE A 37 5.84 -4.57 1.05
N THR A 38 6.49 -4.15 2.14
CA THR A 38 7.91 -4.42 2.39
C THR A 38 8.17 -5.68 3.21
N GLY A 39 7.18 -6.14 3.98
CA GLY A 39 7.31 -7.23 4.94
C GLY A 39 8.01 -6.83 6.25
N HIS A 40 8.36 -5.55 6.43
CA HIS A 40 8.97 -5.08 7.67
C HIS A 40 7.92 -4.83 8.76
N PRO A 41 8.25 -5.05 10.06
CA PRO A 41 7.33 -4.81 11.16
C PRO A 41 7.04 -3.31 11.32
N LEU A 42 5.89 -2.99 11.90
CA LEU A 42 5.42 -1.60 12.08
C LEU A 42 6.41 -0.74 12.85
N SER A 43 7.06 -1.27 13.88
CA SER A 43 8.07 -0.53 14.66
C SER A 43 9.21 0.00 13.77
N ARG A 44 9.67 -0.85 12.85
CA ARG A 44 10.75 -0.48 11.92
C ARG A 44 10.29 0.55 10.89
N VAL A 45 9.08 0.41 10.38
CA VAL A 45 8.49 1.36 9.43
C VAL A 45 8.31 2.72 10.09
N GLU A 46 7.76 2.77 11.29
CA GLU A 46 7.55 4.01 12.03
C GLU A 46 8.87 4.70 12.39
N GLU A 47 9.87 3.95 12.84
CA GLU A 47 11.22 4.47 13.10
C GLU A 47 11.81 5.15 11.86
N LEU A 48 11.65 4.52 10.69
CA LEU A 48 12.16 5.07 9.44
C LEU A 48 11.44 6.36 9.03
N ILE A 49 10.11 6.39 9.15
CA ILE A 49 9.32 7.60 8.86
C ILE A 49 9.74 8.74 9.79
N GLN A 50 9.88 8.46 11.07
CA GLN A 50 10.28 9.47 12.05
C GLN A 50 11.70 10.00 11.79
N SER A 51 12.64 9.14 11.44
CA SER A 51 14.01 9.53 11.16
C SER A 51 14.15 10.44 9.93
N ALA A 52 13.25 10.31 8.98
CA ALA A 52 13.21 11.14 7.77
C ALA A 52 12.55 12.52 7.99
N ARG A 53 11.82 12.71 9.08
CA ARG A 53 11.18 13.99 9.42
C ARG A 53 12.17 14.94 10.07
N THR A 54 12.11 16.24 9.73
CA THR A 54 13.04 17.28 10.20
C THR A 54 12.93 17.59 11.70
N SER A 55 11.88 17.18 12.37
CA SER A 55 11.70 17.31 13.83
C SER A 55 11.06 16.03 14.37
N PRO A 56 11.82 14.93 14.45
CA PRO A 56 11.27 13.70 14.99
C PRO A 56 11.12 13.86 16.51
N ALA A 57 9.88 13.90 16.99
CA ALA A 57 9.64 13.66 18.40
C ALA A 57 9.98 12.18 18.68
N LYS A 58 11.09 11.97 19.39
CA LYS A 58 11.63 10.63 19.69
C LYS A 58 10.54 9.78 20.37
N GLY A 59 10.19 8.64 19.77
CA GLY A 59 9.13 7.76 20.27
C GLY A 59 7.70 8.21 19.98
N ALA A 60 7.49 9.26 19.19
CA ALA A 60 6.16 9.70 18.81
C ALA A 60 5.49 8.70 17.86
N ILE A 61 4.20 8.47 18.07
CA ILE A 61 3.36 7.65 17.18
C ILE A 61 3.24 8.37 15.83
N VAL A 62 3.49 7.65 14.74
CA VAL A 62 3.23 8.16 13.39
C VAL A 62 1.73 8.13 13.12
N ARG A 63 1.04 9.23 13.36
CA ARG A 63 -0.43 9.33 13.23
C ARG A 63 -0.89 9.59 11.80
N GLY A 64 -0.20 10.46 11.09
CA GLY A 64 -0.51 10.79 9.70
C GLY A 64 0.75 10.72 8.86
N THR A 65 0.60 10.35 7.60
CA THR A 65 1.69 10.31 6.63
C THR A 65 1.30 11.09 5.40
N THR A 66 2.24 11.93 4.94
CA THR A 66 2.13 12.57 3.63
C THR A 66 2.58 11.60 2.54
N THR A 67 2.31 11.96 1.29
CA THR A 67 2.84 11.22 0.13
C THR A 67 4.37 11.13 0.15
N ASP A 68 5.03 12.21 0.58
CA ASP A 68 6.49 12.24 0.68
C ASP A 68 7.03 11.33 1.78
N ASP A 69 6.35 11.24 2.92
CA ASP A 69 6.70 10.28 3.98
C ASP A 69 6.65 8.84 3.46
N VAL A 70 5.57 8.48 2.76
CA VAL A 70 5.37 7.14 2.21
C VAL A 70 6.40 6.84 1.14
N ARG A 71 6.64 7.78 0.22
CA ARG A 71 7.64 7.64 -0.84
C ARG A 71 9.05 7.47 -0.27
N ALA A 72 9.44 8.29 0.68
CA ALA A 72 10.76 8.23 1.30
C ALA A 72 10.98 6.91 2.04
N ALA A 73 9.98 6.44 2.79
CA ALA A 73 10.05 5.17 3.49
C ALA A 73 10.14 3.97 2.53
N LEU A 74 9.32 3.95 1.48
CA LEU A 74 9.38 2.92 0.45
C LEU A 74 10.73 2.89 -0.26
N SER A 75 11.26 4.06 -0.63
CA SER A 75 12.58 4.19 -1.26
C SER A 75 13.69 3.65 -0.36
N ALA A 76 13.67 3.95 0.92
CA ALA A 76 14.65 3.43 1.88
C ALA A 76 14.60 1.91 2.04
N PHE A 77 13.45 1.27 1.78
CA PHE A 77 13.31 -0.18 1.73
C PHE A 77 13.55 -0.78 0.32
N GLY A 78 13.99 0.01 -0.66
CA GLY A 78 14.28 -0.45 -2.01
C GLY A 78 13.06 -0.59 -2.91
N TYR A 79 12.06 0.26 -2.72
CA TYR A 79 10.86 0.30 -3.56
C TYR A 79 10.69 1.67 -4.21
N GLN A 80 10.27 1.67 -5.46
CA GLN A 80 9.90 2.87 -6.21
C GLN A 80 8.40 3.06 -6.20
N MET A 81 7.96 4.30 -5.97
CA MET A 81 6.55 4.71 -5.97
C MET A 81 6.32 5.72 -7.11
N THR A 82 5.53 5.33 -8.10
CA THR A 82 5.28 6.12 -9.32
C THR A 82 3.82 6.53 -9.38
N LEU A 83 3.54 7.82 -9.54
CA LEU A 83 2.19 8.34 -9.74
C LEU A 83 1.62 7.90 -11.09
N LEU A 84 0.47 7.24 -11.08
CA LEU A 84 -0.26 6.82 -12.28
C LEU A 84 -1.43 7.74 -12.61
N ALA A 85 -2.14 8.23 -11.60
CA ALA A 85 -3.29 9.11 -11.77
C ALA A 85 -3.44 10.05 -10.58
N ASP A 86 -3.84 11.28 -10.85
CA ASP A 86 -4.16 12.32 -9.89
C ASP A 86 -5.56 12.88 -10.19
N TYR A 87 -6.48 12.72 -9.24
CA TYR A 87 -7.85 13.18 -9.33
C TYR A 87 -8.15 14.30 -8.31
N THR A 88 -7.11 14.87 -7.69
CA THR A 88 -7.28 15.88 -6.63
C THR A 88 -7.97 17.15 -7.13
N ASN A 89 -7.76 17.50 -8.40
CA ASN A 89 -8.40 18.67 -9.04
C ASN A 89 -9.86 18.46 -9.48
N LEU A 90 -10.36 17.21 -9.41
CA LEU A 90 -11.76 16.91 -9.73
C LEU A 90 -12.66 17.09 -8.52
N GLU A 91 -13.92 17.47 -8.75
CA GLU A 91 -14.93 17.40 -7.71
C GLU A 91 -15.12 15.94 -7.24
N ARG A 92 -15.49 15.76 -5.98
CA ARG A 92 -15.63 14.42 -5.39
C ARG A 92 -16.54 13.50 -6.21
N LYS A 93 -17.64 14.01 -6.75
CA LYS A 93 -18.58 13.22 -7.56
C LYS A 93 -17.97 12.69 -8.88
N GLU A 94 -16.98 13.40 -9.42
CA GLU A 94 -16.31 13.06 -10.69
C GLU A 94 -15.16 12.07 -10.51
N ARG A 95 -14.65 11.93 -9.28
CA ARG A 95 -13.56 11.00 -8.98
C ARG A 95 -14.04 9.55 -9.11
N PRO A 96 -13.20 8.64 -9.63
CA PRO A 96 -13.55 7.22 -9.66
C PRO A 96 -13.67 6.67 -8.24
N SER A 97 -14.56 5.70 -8.06
CA SER A 97 -14.56 4.88 -6.86
C SER A 97 -13.48 3.78 -6.96
N VAL A 98 -13.08 3.22 -5.84
CA VAL A 98 -12.17 2.06 -5.81
C VAL A 98 -12.73 0.94 -6.70
N TRP A 99 -14.00 0.64 -6.57
CA TRP A 99 -14.64 -0.42 -7.36
C TRP A 99 -14.64 -0.12 -8.86
N SER A 100 -15.00 1.10 -9.29
CA SER A 100 -15.01 1.46 -10.71
C SER A 100 -13.60 1.42 -11.32
N TRP A 101 -12.59 1.81 -10.57
CA TRP A 101 -11.20 1.70 -11.01
C TRP A 101 -10.78 0.24 -11.14
N MET A 102 -11.19 -0.64 -10.22
CA MET A 102 -10.85 -2.06 -10.26
C MET A 102 -11.45 -2.82 -11.45
N GLN A 103 -12.51 -2.29 -12.06
CA GLN A 103 -13.10 -2.86 -13.29
C GLN A 103 -12.24 -2.57 -14.54
N LYS A 104 -11.28 -1.65 -14.45
CA LYS A 104 -10.39 -1.34 -15.57
C LYS A 104 -9.24 -2.33 -15.66
N PRO A 105 -8.72 -2.60 -16.88
CA PRO A 105 -7.55 -3.45 -17.07
C PRO A 105 -6.35 -2.89 -16.28
N ARG A 106 -5.65 -3.76 -15.56
CA ARG A 106 -4.44 -3.44 -14.81
C ARG A 106 -3.58 -4.67 -14.61
N ASN A 107 -2.32 -4.48 -14.25
CA ASN A 107 -1.45 -5.58 -13.88
C ASN A 107 -1.81 -6.10 -12.48
N VAL A 108 -2.37 -7.29 -12.39
CA VAL A 108 -2.81 -7.90 -11.12
C VAL A 108 -1.66 -8.32 -10.20
N TRP A 109 -0.44 -8.36 -10.70
CA TRP A 109 0.77 -8.71 -9.93
C TRP A 109 1.45 -7.52 -9.26
N THR A 110 1.05 -6.32 -9.64
CA THR A 110 1.60 -5.07 -9.13
C THR A 110 0.89 -4.62 -7.86
N HIS A 111 1.63 -4.04 -6.92
CA HIS A 111 1.08 -3.32 -5.80
C HIS A 111 0.62 -1.92 -6.26
N TYR A 112 -0.63 -1.60 -6.00
CA TYR A 112 -1.20 -0.27 -6.21
C TYR A 112 -1.52 0.36 -4.87
N LEU A 113 -0.93 1.51 -4.61
CA LEU A 113 -1.17 2.30 -3.42
C LEU A 113 -2.14 3.43 -3.78
N LEU A 114 -3.29 3.46 -3.13
CA LEU A 114 -4.33 4.44 -3.38
C LEU A 114 -4.48 5.37 -2.18
N ALA A 115 -4.45 6.68 -2.45
CA ALA A 115 -4.99 7.67 -1.53
C ALA A 115 -6.47 7.82 -1.81
N ILE A 116 -7.31 7.52 -0.83
CA ILE A 116 -8.77 7.62 -0.93
C ILE A 116 -9.33 8.61 0.07
N THR A 117 -10.54 9.11 -0.17
CA THR A 117 -11.30 9.92 0.78
C THR A 117 -12.10 9.02 1.71
N LYS A 118 -11.91 9.20 3.01
CA LYS A 118 -12.74 8.59 4.06
C LYS A 118 -13.36 9.70 4.89
N GLY A 119 -14.61 10.01 4.63
CA GLY A 119 -15.24 11.19 5.23
C GLY A 119 -14.55 12.48 4.78
N LYS A 120 -13.98 13.23 5.72
CA LYS A 120 -13.19 14.46 5.48
C LYS A 120 -11.67 14.18 5.43
N GLU A 121 -11.25 12.96 5.76
CA GLU A 121 -9.85 12.59 5.88
C GLU A 121 -9.38 11.77 4.67
N GLY A 122 -8.08 11.85 4.40
CA GLY A 122 -7.41 10.95 3.47
C GLY A 122 -7.06 9.63 4.15
N HIS A 123 -7.04 8.56 3.38
CA HIS A 123 -6.69 7.23 3.85
C HIS A 123 -5.89 6.47 2.80
N TRP A 124 -4.86 5.76 3.24
CA TRP A 124 -4.05 4.91 2.38
C TRP A 124 -4.59 3.48 2.37
N VAL A 125 -4.78 2.94 1.18
CA VAL A 125 -5.10 1.54 0.97
C VAL A 125 -4.16 0.90 -0.05
N LEU A 126 -3.82 -0.36 0.17
CA LEU A 126 -2.96 -1.12 -0.72
C LEU A 126 -3.81 -2.17 -1.45
N ILE A 127 -3.70 -2.21 -2.77
CA ILE A 127 -4.40 -3.17 -3.62
C ILE A 127 -3.39 -4.01 -4.42
N LYS A 128 -3.60 -5.32 -4.44
CA LYS A 128 -2.94 -6.25 -5.33
C LYS A 128 -3.94 -7.30 -5.82
N GLY A 129 -4.03 -7.46 -7.15
CA GLY A 129 -5.08 -8.30 -7.72
C GLY A 129 -6.47 -7.78 -7.38
N VAL A 130 -7.26 -8.58 -6.69
CA VAL A 130 -8.64 -8.27 -6.23
C VAL A 130 -8.72 -8.05 -4.73
N LYS A 131 -7.57 -8.02 -4.05
CA LYS A 131 -7.47 -7.91 -2.60
C LYS A 131 -6.95 -6.54 -2.16
N LEU A 132 -7.35 -6.14 -0.99
CA LEU A 132 -7.00 -4.90 -0.30
C LEU A 132 -6.40 -5.21 1.07
N CYS A 133 -5.43 -4.41 1.48
CA CYS A 133 -4.84 -4.44 2.81
C CYS A 133 -4.72 -3.01 3.36
N ASP A 134 -5.20 -2.79 4.56
CA ASP A 134 -5.11 -1.52 5.28
C ASP A 134 -5.36 -1.70 6.79
N THR A 135 -5.58 -0.60 7.51
CA THR A 135 -5.92 -0.64 8.94
C THR A 135 -7.31 -1.20 9.20
N PHE A 136 -8.27 -1.02 8.31
CA PHE A 136 -9.63 -1.56 8.47
C PHE A 136 -9.69 -3.06 8.27
N SER A 137 -8.79 -3.62 7.46
CA SER A 137 -8.60 -5.07 7.36
C SER A 137 -7.66 -5.62 8.44
N GLN A 138 -7.24 -4.79 9.39
CA GLN A 138 -6.28 -5.13 10.44
C GLN A 138 -4.95 -5.67 9.90
N GLY A 139 -4.52 -5.12 8.76
CA GLY A 139 -3.28 -5.54 8.10
C GLY A 139 -3.34 -6.87 7.38
N LYS A 140 -4.53 -7.42 7.20
CA LYS A 140 -4.77 -8.66 6.44
C LYS A 140 -5.30 -8.37 5.05
N TRP A 141 -5.02 -9.26 4.12
CA TRP A 141 -5.56 -9.19 2.78
C TRP A 141 -6.99 -9.70 2.74
N GLN A 142 -7.93 -8.86 2.29
CA GLN A 142 -9.33 -9.19 2.09
C GLN A 142 -9.79 -8.82 0.67
N PHE A 143 -10.85 -9.43 0.18
CA PHE A 143 -11.42 -9.05 -1.10
C PHE A 143 -12.00 -7.64 -1.03
N VAL A 144 -11.71 -6.82 -2.05
CA VAL A 144 -12.22 -5.43 -2.10
C VAL A 144 -13.75 -5.39 -2.10
N CYS A 145 -14.41 -6.34 -2.76
CA CYS A 145 -15.88 -6.42 -2.80
C CYS A 145 -16.52 -6.63 -1.41
N ASP A 146 -15.79 -7.23 -0.48
CA ASP A 146 -16.26 -7.51 0.89
C ASP A 146 -15.85 -6.41 1.89
N GLY A 147 -15.00 -5.48 1.45
CA GLY A 147 -14.44 -4.44 2.32
C GLY A 147 -15.22 -3.14 2.33
N PRO A 148 -14.89 -2.24 3.28
CA PRO A 148 -15.62 -1.00 3.52
C PRO A 148 -15.30 0.11 2.50
N HIS A 149 -14.29 -0.06 1.63
CA HIS A 149 -13.79 0.99 0.75
C HIS A 149 -14.26 0.89 -0.71
N LYS A 150 -15.14 -0.05 -1.02
CA LYS A 150 -15.64 -0.30 -2.38
C LYS A 150 -16.13 0.97 -3.09
N GLY A 151 -16.92 1.79 -2.39
CA GLY A 151 -17.46 3.05 -2.90
C GLY A 151 -16.61 4.29 -2.62
N ALA A 152 -15.48 4.16 -1.94
CA ALA A 152 -14.62 5.29 -1.60
C ALA A 152 -14.05 5.95 -2.85
N LYS A 153 -13.96 7.28 -2.85
CA LYS A 153 -13.44 8.06 -3.97
C LYS A 153 -11.92 8.16 -3.92
N ILE A 154 -11.28 7.92 -5.06
CA ILE A 154 -9.83 7.93 -5.20
C ILE A 154 -9.35 9.36 -5.43
N LEU A 155 -8.30 9.75 -4.71
CA LEU A 155 -7.56 11.00 -4.91
C LEU A 155 -6.37 10.78 -5.84
N GLU A 156 -5.55 9.80 -5.53
CA GLU A 156 -4.31 9.50 -6.27
C GLU A 156 -4.09 7.99 -6.34
N ILE A 157 -3.44 7.55 -7.40
CA ILE A 157 -3.06 6.16 -7.59
C ILE A 157 -1.56 6.10 -7.87
N TYR A 158 -0.87 5.26 -7.13
CA TYR A 158 0.55 4.98 -7.32
C TYR A 158 0.79 3.51 -7.60
N GLU A 159 1.72 3.25 -8.50
CA GLU A 159 2.30 1.93 -8.68
C GLU A 159 3.52 1.81 -7.78
N VAL A 160 3.67 0.66 -7.10
CA VAL A 160 4.83 0.39 -6.25
C VAL A 160 5.54 -0.84 -6.77
N ARG A 161 6.82 -0.70 -7.08
CA ARG A 161 7.69 -1.78 -7.57
C ARG A 161 8.97 -1.84 -6.76
N ARG A 162 9.50 -3.04 -6.59
CA ARG A 162 10.82 -3.22 -6.03
C ARG A 162 11.87 -2.71 -7.03
N GLU A 163 12.81 -1.93 -6.55
CA GLU A 163 14.01 -1.57 -7.34
C GLU A 163 14.89 -2.81 -7.52
N LEU A 164 15.38 -2.99 -8.75
CA LEU A 164 16.26 -4.12 -9.11
C LEU A 164 17.70 -3.82 -8.72
#